data_6355c712b0910a85c5b66c168ec0589f
#
_entry.id   6355c712b0910a85c5b66c168ec0589f
#
_cell.length_a   1.000
_cell.length_b   1.000
_cell.length_c   1.000
_cell.angle_alpha   90.00
_cell.angle_beta   90.00
_cell.angle_gamma   90.00
#
_symmetry.space_group_name_H-M   'P 1'
#
loop_
_entity.id
_entity.type
_entity.pdbx_description
1 polymer ?
#
loop_
_entity_poly.entity_id
_entity_poly.type
_entity_poly.pdbx_seq_one_letter_code
_entity_poly.pdbx_strand_id
1 'polypeptide(L)'
;LLPADHVIADPSGFRAAIERAAPFARERIVTFGIAPDRPATGYGYIKRGDELGDSVFAIESFREKPNAETASGYLAAGGYSWNAGIFLFHPATMLAEFAASADIRDKALASLKAARRDGDEIHLDAALFEHVPSAPLDIAVMEKTSRAAVAPCDIGWADVGAWDEIWRISPHDKDGNALQGAAIALDGAGNLVRGDGVKVC
;
A
#
# COMPACT_ATOMS: atom_id res chain seq x y z
N LEU A 1 8.84 0.89 -5.02
CA LEU A 1 7.52 1.22 -5.55
C LEU A 1 6.67 1.81 -4.44
N LEU A 2 6.11 2.99 -4.67
CA LEU A 2 5.34 3.75 -3.68
C LEU A 2 4.05 4.26 -4.34
N PRO A 3 2.89 4.21 -3.67
CA PRO A 3 1.75 5.05 -4.01
C PRO A 3 2.10 6.54 -3.88
N ALA A 4 1.48 7.40 -4.68
CA ALA A 4 1.77 8.84 -4.70
C ALA A 4 0.83 9.65 -3.79
N ASP A 5 -0.20 9.04 -3.24
CA ASP A 5 -1.35 9.66 -2.58
C ASP A 5 -1.56 9.17 -1.12
N HIS A 6 -0.67 8.32 -0.60
CA HIS A 6 -0.74 7.89 0.79
C HIS A 6 -0.20 8.95 1.76
N VAL A 7 -0.71 8.95 2.98
CA VAL A 7 -0.18 9.77 4.09
C VAL A 7 0.75 8.93 4.95
N ILE A 8 1.91 9.48 5.28
CA ILE A 8 2.87 8.94 6.25
C ILE A 8 3.16 10.07 7.24
N ALA A 9 2.64 9.95 8.48
CA ALA A 9 2.76 11.00 9.49
C ALA A 9 4.16 11.05 10.12
N ASP A 10 4.89 9.91 10.14
CA ASP A 10 6.29 9.84 10.59
C ASP A 10 7.24 9.42 9.46
N PRO A 11 7.75 10.38 8.66
CA PRO A 11 8.71 10.09 7.61
C PRO A 11 10.07 9.58 8.13
N SER A 12 10.44 9.90 9.38
CA SER A 12 11.68 9.42 10.00
C SER A 12 11.59 7.95 10.35
N GLY A 13 10.48 7.52 10.97
CA GLY A 13 10.18 6.12 11.24
C GLY A 13 10.09 5.29 9.96
N PHE A 14 9.50 5.86 8.90
CA PHE A 14 9.44 5.19 7.59
C PHE A 14 10.84 4.99 6.99
N ARG A 15 11.71 6.01 7.06
CA ARG A 15 13.10 5.89 6.60
C ARG A 15 13.85 4.80 7.37
N ALA A 16 13.73 4.77 8.69
CA ALA A 16 14.33 3.73 9.52
C ALA A 16 13.80 2.32 9.15
N ALA A 17 12.50 2.19 8.84
CA ALA A 17 11.94 0.93 8.37
C ALA A 17 12.51 0.50 7.00
N ILE A 18 12.72 1.44 6.07
CA ILE A 18 13.38 1.18 4.78
C ILE A 18 14.83 0.71 4.99
N GLU A 19 15.62 1.40 5.83
CA GLU A 19 17.01 1.05 6.12
C GLU A 19 17.13 -0.36 6.70
N ARG A 20 16.23 -0.73 7.60
CA ARG A 20 16.15 -2.07 8.20
C ARG A 20 15.75 -3.14 7.16
N ALA A 21 14.86 -2.81 6.22
CA ALA A 21 14.39 -3.71 5.18
C ALA A 21 15.36 -3.88 4.00
N ALA A 22 16.21 -2.89 3.74
CA ALA A 22 17.06 -2.82 2.54
C ALA A 22 18.01 -4.03 2.35
N PRO A 23 18.65 -4.61 3.38
CA PRO A 23 19.48 -5.80 3.20
C PRO A 23 18.74 -6.99 2.58
N PHE A 24 17.46 -7.15 2.90
CA PHE A 24 16.61 -8.25 2.43
C PHE A 24 16.09 -8.04 1.02
N ALA A 25 16.03 -6.81 0.54
CA ALA A 25 15.44 -6.44 -0.75
C ALA A 25 16.23 -6.95 -1.98
N ARG A 26 17.44 -7.45 -1.78
CA ARG A 26 18.24 -8.08 -2.86
C ARG A 26 17.64 -9.40 -3.32
N GLU A 27 17.10 -10.18 -2.41
CA GLU A 27 16.63 -11.55 -2.65
C GLU A 27 15.12 -11.70 -2.45
N ARG A 28 14.47 -10.70 -1.85
CA ARG A 28 13.06 -10.72 -1.49
C ARG A 28 12.34 -9.46 -1.97
N ILE A 29 11.02 -9.56 -2.04
CA ILE A 29 10.14 -8.40 -2.16
C ILE A 29 9.67 -8.07 -0.74
N VAL A 30 10.15 -6.95 -0.19
CA VAL A 30 9.79 -6.51 1.15
C VAL A 30 8.66 -5.51 1.05
N THR A 31 7.56 -5.75 1.78
CA THR A 31 6.49 -4.76 1.98
C THR A 31 6.49 -4.25 3.42
N PHE A 32 5.74 -3.19 3.69
CA PHE A 32 5.63 -2.58 5.02
C PHE A 32 4.29 -2.94 5.63
N GLY A 33 4.35 -3.49 6.84
CA GLY A 33 3.19 -3.99 7.55
C GLY A 33 2.71 -3.01 8.61
N ILE A 34 1.45 -2.61 8.54
CA ILE A 34 0.80 -1.72 9.50
C ILE A 34 -0.05 -2.55 10.46
N ALA A 35 0.02 -2.26 11.75
CA ALA A 35 -0.80 -2.94 12.74
C ALA A 35 -2.29 -2.66 12.50
N PRO A 36 -3.14 -3.70 12.31
CA PRO A 36 -4.56 -3.49 12.07
C PRO A 36 -5.26 -3.08 13.36
N ASP A 37 -6.04 -2.00 13.30
CA ASP A 37 -6.86 -1.48 14.40
C ASP A 37 -8.37 -1.79 14.22
N ARG A 38 -8.77 -2.27 13.06
CA ARG A 38 -10.14 -2.62 12.68
C ARG A 38 -10.17 -3.68 11.58
N PRO A 39 -11.31 -4.35 11.33
CA PRO A 39 -11.45 -5.35 10.27
C PRO A 39 -11.69 -4.67 8.90
N ALA A 40 -10.69 -3.91 8.41
CA ALA A 40 -10.78 -3.22 7.13
C ALA A 40 -10.79 -4.21 5.96
N THR A 41 -11.78 -4.09 5.08
CA THR A 41 -11.90 -4.94 3.87
C THR A 41 -11.26 -4.33 2.63
N GLY A 42 -10.79 -3.09 2.73
CA GLY A 42 -10.09 -2.37 1.66
C GLY A 42 -8.61 -2.67 1.54
N TYR A 43 -8.01 -3.37 2.51
CA TYR A 43 -6.58 -3.63 2.59
C TYR A 43 -6.22 -5.09 2.41
N GLY A 44 -5.00 -5.34 1.93
CA GLY A 44 -4.38 -6.66 1.99
C GLY A 44 -3.94 -6.99 3.41
N TYR A 45 -4.08 -8.25 3.81
CA TYR A 45 -3.62 -8.79 5.09
C TYR A 45 -2.43 -9.71 4.91
N ILE A 46 -1.44 -9.53 5.78
CA ILE A 46 -0.18 -10.25 5.79
C ILE A 46 -0.07 -11.01 7.10
N LYS A 47 0.04 -12.34 7.04
CA LYS A 47 0.43 -13.16 8.19
C LYS A 47 1.94 -13.26 8.23
N ARG A 48 2.53 -12.88 9.35
CA ARG A 48 3.97 -12.99 9.58
C ARG A 48 4.35 -14.45 9.84
N GLY A 49 5.41 -14.91 9.18
CA GLY A 49 6.08 -16.16 9.42
C GLY A 49 7.35 -15.98 10.25
N ASP A 50 8.40 -16.73 9.92
CA ASP A 50 9.68 -16.69 10.63
C ASP A 50 10.38 -15.35 10.50
N GLU A 51 11.05 -14.92 11.56
CA GLU A 51 11.89 -13.74 11.54
C GLU A 51 13.17 -14.00 10.71
N LEU A 52 13.46 -13.07 9.80
CA LEU A 52 14.64 -13.11 8.95
C LEU A 52 15.82 -12.33 9.56
N GLY A 53 15.56 -11.49 10.56
CA GLY A 53 16.48 -10.59 11.23
C GLY A 53 15.97 -9.15 11.22
N ASP A 54 16.46 -8.31 12.14
CA ASP A 54 16.16 -6.89 12.25
C ASP A 54 14.63 -6.58 12.24
N SER A 55 13.83 -7.44 12.86
CA SER A 55 12.36 -7.34 12.86
C SER A 55 11.75 -7.31 11.44
N VAL A 56 12.38 -7.98 10.49
CA VAL A 56 11.83 -8.30 9.17
C VAL A 56 11.45 -9.76 9.17
N PHE A 57 10.27 -10.09 8.66
CA PHE A 57 9.69 -11.44 8.71
C PHE A 57 9.41 -11.95 7.31
N ALA A 58 9.54 -13.26 7.11
CA ALA A 58 8.95 -13.93 5.96
C ALA A 58 7.42 -13.76 5.99
N ILE A 59 6.78 -13.74 4.84
CA ILE A 59 5.32 -13.76 4.75
C ILE A 59 4.87 -15.22 4.69
N GLU A 60 4.08 -15.65 5.68
CA GLU A 60 3.45 -16.97 5.70
C GLU A 60 2.26 -17.03 4.75
N SER A 61 1.44 -15.99 4.76
CA SER A 61 0.32 -15.83 3.83
C SER A 61 0.01 -14.37 3.55
N PHE A 62 -0.45 -14.11 2.33
CA PHE A 62 -0.91 -12.81 1.87
C PHE A 62 -2.33 -12.96 1.33
N ARG A 63 -3.24 -12.07 1.72
CA ARG A 63 -4.62 -12.07 1.25
C ARG A 63 -5.07 -10.66 0.93
N GLU A 64 -5.31 -10.40 -0.36
CA GLU A 64 -5.81 -9.10 -0.83
C GLU A 64 -7.32 -8.98 -0.56
N LYS A 65 -7.71 -7.89 0.10
CA LYS A 65 -9.10 -7.45 0.32
C LYS A 65 -10.06 -8.58 0.74
N PRO A 66 -9.86 -9.18 1.94
CA PRO A 66 -10.73 -10.24 2.43
C PRO A 66 -12.15 -9.71 2.70
N ASN A 67 -13.13 -10.60 2.78
CA ASN A 67 -14.45 -10.23 3.27
C ASN A 67 -14.43 -9.86 4.76
N ALA A 68 -15.52 -9.25 5.25
CA ALA A 68 -15.60 -8.72 6.62
C ALA A 68 -15.45 -9.81 7.71
N GLU A 69 -15.97 -11.01 7.48
CA GLU A 69 -15.83 -12.14 8.39
C GLU A 69 -14.36 -12.58 8.53
N THR A 70 -13.68 -12.75 7.39
CA THR A 70 -12.27 -13.11 7.34
C THR A 70 -11.39 -12.02 7.98
N ALA A 71 -11.65 -10.74 7.67
CA ALA A 71 -10.91 -9.61 8.25
C ALA A 71 -11.07 -9.56 9.77
N SER A 72 -12.28 -9.79 10.29
CA SER A 72 -12.56 -9.86 11.73
C SER A 72 -11.83 -11.05 12.38
N GLY A 73 -11.79 -12.19 11.70
CA GLY A 73 -11.03 -13.37 12.15
C GLY A 73 -9.53 -13.09 12.25
N TYR A 74 -8.94 -12.39 11.28
CA TYR A 74 -7.52 -12.00 11.30
C TYR A 74 -7.19 -11.05 12.43
N LEU A 75 -8.07 -10.07 12.70
CA LEU A 75 -7.90 -9.14 13.81
C LEU A 75 -7.96 -9.88 15.16
N ALA A 76 -8.92 -10.77 15.34
CA ALA A 76 -9.09 -11.54 16.58
C ALA A 76 -7.93 -12.53 16.81
N ALA A 77 -7.43 -13.17 15.77
CA ALA A 77 -6.32 -14.11 15.86
C ALA A 77 -4.97 -13.44 16.18
N GLY A 78 -4.80 -12.18 15.83
CA GLY A 78 -3.53 -11.45 15.95
C GLY A 78 -2.45 -11.98 14.99
N GLY A 79 -1.28 -11.34 15.00
CA GLY A 79 -0.14 -11.75 14.16
C GLY A 79 -0.27 -11.35 12.68
N TYR A 80 -1.30 -10.59 12.33
CA TYR A 80 -1.51 -10.03 11.00
C TYR A 80 -1.09 -8.56 10.96
N SER A 81 -0.72 -8.10 9.77
CA SER A 81 -0.51 -6.70 9.44
C SER A 81 -1.31 -6.35 8.20
N TRP A 82 -1.74 -5.09 8.07
CA TRP A 82 -2.17 -4.58 6.76
C TRP A 82 -0.97 -4.37 5.84
N ASN A 83 -1.15 -4.63 4.57
CA ASN A 83 -0.19 -4.29 3.53
C ASN A 83 -0.31 -2.79 3.21
N ALA A 84 0.77 -2.04 3.41
CA ALA A 84 0.80 -0.61 3.08
C ALA A 84 0.82 -0.35 1.55
N GLY A 85 0.95 -1.38 0.71
CA GLY A 85 1.08 -1.20 -0.74
C GLY A 85 2.40 -0.55 -1.17
N ILE A 86 3.39 -0.56 -0.28
CA ILE A 86 4.73 -0.03 -0.50
C ILE A 86 5.68 -1.21 -0.62
N PHE A 87 6.48 -1.27 -1.70
CA PHE A 87 7.35 -2.41 -1.96
C PHE A 87 8.79 -1.99 -2.19
N LEU A 88 9.70 -2.65 -1.48
CA LEU A 88 11.14 -2.49 -1.61
C LEU A 88 11.74 -3.79 -2.18
N PHE A 89 12.44 -3.69 -3.31
CA PHE A 89 13.02 -4.84 -3.99
C PHE A 89 14.16 -4.43 -4.92
N HIS A 90 15.03 -5.37 -5.22
CA HIS A 90 15.95 -5.22 -6.33
C HIS A 90 15.23 -5.51 -7.67
N PRO A 91 15.41 -4.70 -8.72
CA PRO A 91 14.71 -4.88 -9.99
C PRO A 91 14.82 -6.29 -10.57
N ALA A 92 15.98 -6.91 -10.49
CA ALA A 92 16.19 -8.28 -11.00
C ALA A 92 15.34 -9.31 -10.23
N THR A 93 15.16 -9.13 -8.90
CA THR A 93 14.32 -9.99 -8.08
C THR A 93 12.85 -9.88 -8.51
N MET A 94 12.36 -8.66 -8.67
CA MET A 94 10.98 -8.44 -9.12
C MET A 94 10.75 -9.01 -10.52
N LEU A 95 11.68 -8.80 -11.47
CA LEU A 95 11.58 -9.37 -12.81
C LEU A 95 11.57 -10.91 -12.82
N ALA A 96 12.32 -11.53 -11.90
CA ALA A 96 12.30 -12.99 -11.72
C ALA A 96 10.95 -13.48 -11.20
N GLU A 97 10.37 -12.78 -10.24
CA GLU A 97 9.05 -13.13 -9.68
C GLU A 97 7.90 -12.98 -10.70
N PHE A 98 8.01 -12.05 -11.63
CA PHE A 98 7.09 -11.97 -12.77
C PHE A 98 7.16 -13.17 -13.72
N ALA A 99 8.08 -14.13 -13.53
CA ALA A 99 8.07 -15.38 -14.29
C ALA A 99 6.76 -16.18 -14.07
N ALA A 100 6.19 -16.12 -12.89
CA ALA A 100 4.88 -16.72 -12.59
C ALA A 100 3.69 -15.98 -13.26
N SER A 101 3.93 -14.78 -13.78
CA SER A 101 2.98 -13.95 -14.53
C SER A 101 3.62 -13.51 -15.86
N ALA A 102 4.20 -14.48 -16.58
CA ALA A 102 5.00 -14.25 -17.79
C ALA A 102 4.24 -13.48 -18.87
N ASP A 103 2.93 -13.70 -19.00
CA ASP A 103 2.10 -12.99 -19.98
C ASP A 103 2.08 -11.48 -19.75
N ILE A 104 2.00 -11.03 -18.48
CA ILE A 104 2.10 -9.61 -18.12
C ILE A 104 3.49 -9.08 -18.48
N ARG A 105 4.53 -9.75 -18.00
CA ARG A 105 5.92 -9.34 -18.19
C ARG A 105 6.28 -9.25 -19.68
N ASP A 106 5.99 -10.29 -20.45
CA ASP A 106 6.46 -10.40 -21.83
C ASP A 106 5.76 -9.40 -22.74
N LYS A 107 4.45 -9.17 -22.54
CA LYS A 107 3.70 -8.15 -23.27
C LYS A 107 4.12 -6.73 -22.89
N ALA A 108 4.34 -6.45 -21.58
CA ALA A 108 4.86 -5.16 -21.15
C ALA A 108 6.26 -4.88 -21.73
N LEU A 109 7.13 -5.89 -21.74
CA LEU A 109 8.46 -5.78 -22.36
C LEU A 109 8.39 -5.59 -23.88
N ALA A 110 7.43 -6.20 -24.56
CA ALA A 110 7.22 -6.00 -26.00
C ALA A 110 6.83 -4.54 -26.29
N SER A 111 5.88 -3.97 -25.51
CA SER A 111 5.51 -2.56 -25.61
C SER A 111 6.68 -1.62 -25.33
N LEU A 112 7.49 -1.93 -24.29
CA LEU A 112 8.69 -1.14 -23.98
C LEU A 112 9.77 -1.22 -25.09
N LYS A 113 9.96 -2.36 -25.71
CA LYS A 113 10.90 -2.52 -26.83
C LYS A 113 10.50 -1.71 -28.05
N ALA A 114 9.21 -1.56 -28.31
CA ALA A 114 8.66 -0.77 -29.39
C ALA A 114 8.44 0.71 -28.99
N ALA A 115 8.80 1.10 -27.77
CA ALA A 115 8.57 2.44 -27.25
C ALA A 115 9.34 3.51 -28.02
N ARG A 116 8.72 4.67 -28.23
CA ARG A 116 9.37 5.89 -28.71
C ARG A 116 10.04 6.62 -27.55
N ARG A 117 11.26 7.07 -27.75
CA ARG A 117 11.97 7.92 -26.79
C ARG A 117 11.97 9.36 -27.31
N ASP A 118 11.72 10.31 -26.38
CA ASP A 118 11.73 11.74 -26.64
C ASP A 118 12.42 12.44 -25.45
N GLY A 119 13.72 12.71 -25.58
CA GLY A 119 14.54 13.12 -24.46
C GLY A 119 14.54 12.07 -23.33
N ASP A 120 14.12 12.49 -22.14
CA ASP A 120 14.00 11.62 -20.96
C ASP A 120 12.65 10.86 -20.87
N GLU A 121 11.73 11.13 -21.79
CA GLU A 121 10.43 10.48 -21.82
C GLU A 121 10.46 9.17 -22.64
N ILE A 122 9.77 8.16 -22.11
CA ILE A 122 9.56 6.87 -22.76
C ILE A 122 8.07 6.69 -23.01
N HIS A 123 7.65 6.76 -24.27
CA HIS A 123 6.29 6.54 -24.70
C HIS A 123 6.12 5.08 -25.13
N LEU A 124 5.47 4.29 -24.28
CA LEU A 124 5.19 2.88 -24.61
C LEU A 124 4.34 2.77 -25.89
N ASP A 125 4.53 1.69 -26.64
CA ASP A 125 3.64 1.40 -27.76
C ASP A 125 2.25 1.06 -27.24
N ALA A 126 1.28 1.93 -27.51
CA ALA A 126 -0.06 1.82 -26.95
C ALA A 126 -0.81 0.56 -27.41
N ALA A 127 -0.65 0.17 -28.68
CA ALA A 127 -1.32 -0.99 -29.25
C ALA A 127 -0.82 -2.30 -28.61
N LEU A 128 0.49 -2.39 -28.34
CA LEU A 128 1.05 -3.54 -27.63
C LEU A 128 0.71 -3.51 -26.14
N PHE A 129 0.69 -2.32 -25.51
CA PHE A 129 0.39 -2.19 -24.09
C PHE A 129 -1.06 -2.52 -23.76
N GLU A 130 -2.00 -2.25 -24.66
CA GLU A 130 -3.43 -2.58 -24.51
C GLU A 130 -3.67 -4.09 -24.32
N HIS A 131 -2.74 -4.92 -24.81
CA HIS A 131 -2.81 -6.37 -24.65
C HIS A 131 -2.19 -6.90 -23.36
N VAL A 132 -1.60 -6.03 -22.52
CA VAL A 132 -1.05 -6.44 -21.23
C VAL A 132 -2.21 -6.75 -20.28
N PRO A 133 -2.26 -7.95 -19.67
CA PRO A 133 -3.30 -8.26 -18.70
C PRO A 133 -3.27 -7.29 -17.52
N SER A 134 -4.41 -6.70 -17.19
CA SER A 134 -4.54 -5.80 -16.04
C SER A 134 -4.64 -6.62 -14.76
N ALA A 135 -3.64 -6.51 -13.89
CA ALA A 135 -3.66 -7.13 -12.57
C ALA A 135 -2.85 -6.28 -11.57
N PRO A 136 -3.35 -6.10 -10.33
CA PRO A 136 -2.56 -5.51 -9.26
C PRO A 136 -1.31 -6.35 -8.97
N LEU A 137 -0.22 -5.70 -8.55
CA LEU A 137 1.03 -6.38 -8.15
C LEU A 137 0.78 -7.39 -7.03
N ASP A 138 -0.12 -7.06 -6.12
CA ASP A 138 -0.51 -7.90 -5.00
C ASP A 138 -1.02 -9.27 -5.45
N ILE A 139 -1.88 -9.32 -6.48
CA ILE A 139 -2.43 -10.55 -7.05
C ILE A 139 -1.45 -11.20 -8.04
N ALA A 140 -0.77 -10.40 -8.86
CA ALA A 140 0.12 -10.92 -9.88
C ALA A 140 1.38 -11.56 -9.30
N VAL A 141 1.88 -11.04 -8.17
CA VAL A 141 3.14 -11.45 -7.56
C VAL A 141 2.98 -11.82 -6.08
N MET A 142 2.45 -10.93 -5.24
CA MET A 142 2.53 -11.10 -3.78
C MET A 142 1.76 -12.30 -3.24
N GLU A 143 0.62 -12.64 -3.81
CA GLU A 143 -0.13 -13.86 -3.44
C GLU A 143 0.53 -15.17 -3.90
N LYS A 144 1.54 -15.11 -4.78
CA LYS A 144 2.14 -16.28 -5.42
C LYS A 144 3.60 -16.52 -5.04
N THR A 145 4.31 -15.47 -4.67
CA THR A 145 5.73 -15.55 -4.39
C THR A 145 6.03 -16.18 -3.03
N SER A 146 7.06 -17.02 -2.97
CA SER A 146 7.65 -17.50 -1.71
C SER A 146 8.76 -16.57 -1.18
N ARG A 147 9.07 -15.48 -1.90
CA ARG A 147 10.13 -14.53 -1.56
C ARG A 147 9.60 -13.25 -0.94
N ALA A 148 8.31 -13.21 -0.58
CA ALA A 148 7.77 -12.05 0.12
C ALA A 148 8.31 -11.96 1.55
N ALA A 149 8.56 -10.73 1.99
CA ALA A 149 8.88 -10.40 3.37
C ALA A 149 8.11 -9.15 3.81
N VAL A 150 7.93 -9.00 5.11
CA VAL A 150 7.26 -7.83 5.71
C VAL A 150 8.15 -7.19 6.77
N ALA A 151 8.26 -5.87 6.72
CA ALA A 151 8.85 -5.03 7.75
C ALA A 151 7.72 -4.31 8.49
N PRO A 152 7.33 -4.77 9.69
CA PRO A 152 6.33 -4.08 10.50
C PRO A 152 6.81 -2.69 10.89
N CYS A 153 5.95 -1.69 10.79
CA CYS A 153 6.25 -0.32 11.19
C CYS A 153 4.99 0.41 11.65
N ASP A 154 5.20 1.34 12.58
CA ASP A 154 4.19 2.31 13.00
C ASP A 154 4.66 3.69 12.54
N ILE A 155 4.03 4.18 11.49
CA ILE A 155 4.45 5.40 10.76
C ILE A 155 3.29 6.36 10.55
N GLY A 156 2.14 6.12 11.22
CA GLY A 156 0.93 6.89 11.00
C GLY A 156 0.46 6.83 9.55
N TRP A 157 0.47 5.63 8.96
CA TRP A 157 0.09 5.40 7.58
C TRP A 157 -1.43 5.42 7.39
N ALA A 158 -1.86 6.05 6.29
CA ALA A 158 -3.22 5.95 5.76
C ALA A 158 -3.18 6.00 4.23
N ASP A 159 -4.02 5.20 3.57
CA ASP A 159 -4.12 5.18 2.11
C ASP A 159 -4.99 6.31 1.53
N VAL A 160 -5.75 7.00 2.39
CA VAL A 160 -6.66 8.11 2.03
C VAL A 160 -7.67 7.72 0.93
N GLY A 161 -8.02 6.45 0.86
CA GLY A 161 -8.88 5.89 -0.17
C GLY A 161 -10.37 6.25 -0.05
N ALA A 162 -10.81 6.78 1.10
CA ALA A 162 -12.19 7.13 1.39
C ALA A 162 -12.31 8.33 2.33
N TRP A 163 -13.48 9.00 2.36
CA TRP A 163 -13.71 10.20 3.16
C TRP A 163 -13.63 9.95 4.67
N ASP A 164 -13.98 8.78 5.14
CA ASP A 164 -13.86 8.35 6.53
C ASP A 164 -12.38 8.24 6.97
N GLU A 165 -11.48 7.80 6.07
CA GLU A 165 -10.05 7.83 6.33
C GLU A 165 -9.52 9.27 6.48
N ILE A 166 -9.97 10.19 5.60
CA ILE A 166 -9.61 11.60 5.72
C ILE A 166 -10.10 12.19 7.03
N TRP A 167 -11.34 11.86 7.44
CA TRP A 167 -11.87 12.26 8.73
C TRP A 167 -11.00 11.69 9.86
N ARG A 168 -10.69 10.39 9.83
CA ARG A 168 -9.94 9.69 10.87
C ARG A 168 -8.55 10.27 11.13
N ILE A 169 -7.83 10.68 10.07
CA ILE A 169 -6.48 11.26 10.19
C ILE A 169 -6.46 12.77 10.42
N SER A 170 -7.62 13.43 10.36
CA SER A 170 -7.74 14.89 10.57
C SER A 170 -7.81 15.21 12.07
N PRO A 171 -7.37 16.40 12.52
CA PRO A 171 -7.66 16.88 13.87
C PRO A 171 -9.16 17.02 14.09
N HIS A 172 -9.64 16.64 15.29
CA HIS A 172 -11.05 16.72 15.66
C HIS A 172 -11.28 17.75 16.75
N ASP A 173 -12.44 18.39 16.72
CA ASP A 173 -12.96 19.15 17.86
C ASP A 173 -13.54 18.22 18.94
N LYS A 174 -14.09 18.80 20.02
CA LYS A 174 -14.68 18.04 21.15
C LYS A 174 -15.88 17.18 20.76
N ASP A 175 -16.55 17.51 19.67
CA ASP A 175 -17.74 16.81 19.16
C ASP A 175 -17.38 15.86 17.99
N GLY A 176 -16.07 15.63 17.76
CA GLY A 176 -15.56 14.71 16.73
C GLY A 176 -15.65 15.27 15.31
N ASN A 177 -15.84 16.57 15.12
CA ASN A 177 -15.84 17.16 13.79
C ASN A 177 -14.42 17.48 13.33
N ALA A 178 -14.09 17.11 12.10
CA ALA A 178 -12.88 17.52 11.39
C ALA A 178 -13.19 18.74 10.52
N LEU A 179 -12.84 19.93 11.00
CA LEU A 179 -13.15 21.20 10.36
C LEU A 179 -11.87 21.83 9.79
N GLN A 180 -11.90 22.19 8.52
CA GLN A 180 -10.79 22.84 7.84
C GLN A 180 -11.27 24.08 7.08
N GLY A 181 -10.48 25.19 7.19
CA GLY A 181 -10.82 26.47 6.58
C GLY A 181 -11.88 27.25 7.36
N ALA A 182 -12.71 28.04 6.69
CA ALA A 182 -13.78 28.81 7.30
C ALA A 182 -15.03 27.96 7.57
N ALA A 183 -14.89 26.90 8.37
CA ALA A 183 -15.94 25.94 8.67
C ALA A 183 -16.36 26.03 10.16
N ILE A 184 -17.66 25.97 10.42
CA ILE A 184 -18.25 25.95 11.76
C ILE A 184 -19.30 24.84 11.81
N ALA A 185 -19.22 23.96 12.81
CA ALA A 185 -20.29 23.00 13.09
C ALA A 185 -21.22 23.57 14.18
N LEU A 186 -22.52 23.64 13.89
CA LEU A 186 -23.56 24.03 14.85
C LEU A 186 -24.45 22.81 15.10
N ASP A 187 -24.54 22.37 16.35
CA ASP A 187 -25.35 21.22 16.76
C ASP A 187 -25.08 19.92 15.98
N GLY A 188 -23.85 19.77 15.45
CA GLY A 188 -23.42 18.62 14.65
C GLY A 188 -22.21 17.91 15.25
N ALA A 189 -22.11 16.61 15.06
CA ALA A 189 -21.01 15.78 15.52
C ALA A 189 -20.54 14.82 14.42
N GLY A 190 -19.23 14.45 14.44
CA GLY A 190 -18.66 13.48 13.53
C GLY A 190 -18.58 13.92 12.06
N ASN A 191 -18.60 15.22 11.78
CA ASN A 191 -18.60 15.74 10.42
C ASN A 191 -17.18 15.94 9.89
N LEU A 192 -17.00 15.77 8.59
CA LEU A 192 -15.83 16.26 7.84
C LEU A 192 -16.24 17.44 6.98
N VAL A 193 -15.72 18.63 7.27
CA VAL A 193 -16.01 19.85 6.52
C VAL A 193 -14.72 20.50 6.07
N ARG A 194 -14.61 20.77 4.76
CA ARG A 194 -13.50 21.52 4.16
C ARG A 194 -14.05 22.72 3.42
N GLY A 195 -13.86 23.90 3.98
CA GLY A 195 -14.25 25.17 3.38
C GLY A 195 -13.02 25.89 2.78
N ASP A 196 -12.94 25.97 1.46
CA ASP A 196 -11.89 26.74 0.77
C ASP A 196 -12.51 28.00 0.18
N GLY A 197 -12.19 29.16 0.81
CA GLY A 197 -12.67 30.47 0.37
C GLY A 197 -14.17 30.73 0.59
N VAL A 198 -14.92 29.77 1.10
CA VAL A 198 -16.37 29.89 1.42
C VAL A 198 -16.60 29.52 2.88
N LYS A 199 -17.45 30.30 3.57
CA LYS A 199 -17.89 29.96 4.91
C LYS A 199 -18.93 28.85 4.85
N VAL A 200 -18.68 27.74 5.58
CA VAL A 200 -19.59 26.61 5.71
C VAL A 200 -20.06 26.53 7.15
N CYS A 201 -21.37 26.43 7.36
CA CYS A 201 -22.01 26.34 8.68
C CYS A 201 -22.90 25.11 8.76
#